data_4b6e63105b1880f177de0d8e3b62be4d
#
_entry.id   4b6e63105b1880f177de0d8e3b62be4d
#
_cell.length_a   1.000
_cell.length_b   1.000
_cell.length_c   1.000
_cell.angle_alpha   90.00
_cell.angle_beta   90.00
_cell.angle_gamma   90.00
#
_symmetry.space_group_name_H-M   'P 1'
#
loop_
_entity.id
_entity.type
_entity.pdbx_description
1 polymer ?
#
loop_
_entity_poly.entity_id
_entity_poly.type
_entity_poly.pdbx_seq_one_letter_code
_entity_poly.pdbx_strand_id
1 'polypeptide(L)'
;TKKKIFKISKKEFNIASPKQLGEIIYNDLKIAVLKKTKKGSFATNATVLEDLAFKGHKFPKLVLDWRQVSKLKNTYSDALPEHINPKTKRVHTSFLLAATTTGRLASSDPNLQNIPIKSEDGKDIRKAFIAEKSFTLISADYNQIEMRILADLADVKELKKAFKKNEDIHSLTCLLYTSPSPRD
;
A
#
# COMPACT_ATOMS: atom_id res chain seq x y z
N THR A 1 12.82 -3.24 -14.99
CA THR A 1 12.24 -4.45 -14.36
C THR A 1 11.64 -5.39 -15.39
N LYS A 2 10.76 -4.93 -16.34
CA LYS A 2 10.10 -5.76 -17.37
C LYS A 2 11.09 -6.60 -18.19
N LYS A 3 12.17 -5.99 -18.72
CA LYS A 3 13.24 -6.70 -19.48
C LYS A 3 13.89 -7.83 -18.67
N LYS A 4 14.10 -7.62 -17.35
CA LYS A 4 14.69 -8.65 -16.47
C LYS A 4 13.74 -9.83 -16.27
N ILE A 5 12.45 -9.58 -16.14
CA ILE A 5 11.39 -10.60 -16.02
C ILE A 5 11.38 -11.48 -17.28
N PHE A 6 11.34 -10.87 -18.48
CA PHE A 6 11.34 -11.60 -19.73
C PHE A 6 12.64 -12.37 -20.00
N LYS A 7 13.78 -11.85 -19.54
CA LYS A 7 15.04 -12.59 -19.62
C LYS A 7 15.02 -13.89 -18.81
N ILE A 8 14.40 -13.87 -17.63
CA ILE A 8 14.30 -15.08 -16.77
C ILE A 8 13.25 -16.06 -17.30
N SER A 9 12.08 -15.58 -17.73
CA SER A 9 11.02 -16.42 -18.30
C SER A 9 11.34 -16.96 -19.70
N LYS A 10 12.38 -16.42 -20.36
CA LYS A 10 12.77 -16.73 -21.75
C LYS A 10 11.65 -16.50 -22.79
N LYS A 11 10.57 -15.84 -22.40
CA LYS A 11 9.44 -15.50 -23.29
C LYS A 11 8.75 -14.23 -22.82
N GLU A 12 8.10 -13.54 -23.73
CA GLU A 12 7.24 -12.40 -23.42
C GLU A 12 5.83 -12.89 -23.07
N PHE A 13 5.21 -12.25 -22.07
CA PHE A 13 3.87 -12.56 -21.61
C PHE A 13 3.27 -11.35 -20.89
N ASN A 14 1.96 -11.38 -20.65
CA ASN A 14 1.32 -10.34 -19.85
C ASN A 14 1.56 -10.56 -18.36
N ILE A 15 2.49 -9.77 -17.78
CA ILE A 15 2.87 -9.84 -16.36
C ILE A 15 1.68 -9.50 -15.44
N ALA A 16 0.72 -8.71 -15.92
CA ALA A 16 -0.49 -8.39 -15.18
C ALA A 16 -1.50 -9.53 -15.15
N SER A 17 -1.38 -10.53 -16.04
CA SER A 17 -2.29 -11.68 -16.09
C SER A 17 -1.91 -12.72 -15.02
N PRO A 18 -2.77 -12.96 -13.99
CA PRO A 18 -2.49 -13.97 -12.97
C PRO A 18 -2.33 -15.39 -13.55
N LYS A 19 -3.09 -15.70 -14.62
CA LYS A 19 -3.04 -17.00 -15.29
C LYS A 19 -1.68 -17.23 -15.95
N GLN A 20 -1.25 -16.31 -16.83
CA GLN A 20 0.03 -16.43 -17.53
C GLN A 20 1.20 -16.38 -16.55
N LEU A 21 1.14 -15.52 -15.54
CA LEU A 21 2.16 -15.44 -14.50
C LEU A 21 2.26 -16.75 -13.70
N GLY A 22 1.12 -17.36 -13.37
CA GLY A 22 1.08 -18.65 -12.69
C GLY A 22 1.71 -19.76 -13.53
N GLU A 23 1.41 -19.82 -14.82
CA GLU A 23 2.02 -20.78 -15.76
C GLU A 23 3.54 -20.62 -15.79
N ILE A 24 4.06 -19.39 -15.86
CA ILE A 24 5.50 -19.13 -15.84
C ILE A 24 6.14 -19.59 -14.52
N ILE A 25 5.57 -19.20 -13.39
CA ILE A 25 6.16 -19.50 -12.07
C ILE A 25 6.19 -21.00 -11.82
N TYR A 26 5.07 -21.68 -12.05
CA TYR A 26 4.89 -23.06 -11.59
C TYR A 26 5.21 -24.11 -12.66
N ASN A 27 4.93 -23.85 -13.92
CA ASN A 27 5.17 -24.79 -15.01
C ASN A 27 6.55 -24.60 -15.65
N ASP A 28 6.94 -23.36 -15.99
CA ASP A 28 8.18 -23.10 -16.71
C ASP A 28 9.38 -23.04 -15.76
N LEU A 29 9.27 -22.25 -14.68
CA LEU A 29 10.34 -22.11 -13.69
C LEU A 29 10.33 -23.21 -12.62
N LYS A 30 9.31 -24.09 -12.63
CA LYS A 30 9.16 -25.24 -11.72
C LYS A 30 9.29 -24.87 -10.24
N ILE A 31 8.86 -23.66 -9.88
CA ILE A 31 8.83 -23.22 -8.47
C ILE A 31 7.70 -23.97 -7.78
N ALA A 32 7.94 -24.44 -6.55
CA ALA A 32 6.94 -25.21 -5.80
C ALA A 32 5.65 -24.43 -5.56
N VAL A 33 4.50 -25.06 -5.81
CA VAL A 33 3.18 -24.45 -5.61
C VAL A 33 2.91 -24.31 -4.11
N LEU A 34 2.83 -23.09 -3.59
CA LEU A 34 2.49 -22.85 -2.18
C LEU A 34 0.98 -22.86 -1.95
N LYS A 35 0.20 -22.30 -2.89
CA LYS A 35 -1.23 -22.14 -2.73
C LYS A 35 -1.96 -22.14 -4.07
N LYS A 36 -3.14 -22.75 -4.09
CA LYS A 36 -4.10 -22.64 -5.19
C LYS A 36 -5.27 -21.74 -4.78
N THR A 37 -5.91 -21.12 -5.75
CA THR A 37 -7.15 -20.38 -5.53
C THR A 37 -8.31 -21.33 -5.24
N LYS A 38 -9.44 -20.82 -4.72
CA LYS A 38 -10.66 -21.63 -4.52
C LYS A 38 -11.16 -22.31 -5.81
N LYS A 39 -10.82 -21.77 -6.97
CA LYS A 39 -11.15 -22.33 -8.31
C LYS A 39 -10.07 -23.28 -8.86
N GLY A 40 -9.08 -23.69 -8.05
CA GLY A 40 -8.02 -24.63 -8.46
C GLY A 40 -6.87 -24.00 -9.26
N SER A 41 -6.95 -22.74 -9.65
CA SER A 41 -5.88 -22.04 -10.38
C SER A 41 -4.70 -21.71 -9.47
N PHE A 42 -3.53 -21.46 -10.05
CA PHE A 42 -2.35 -21.01 -9.31
C PHE A 42 -2.57 -19.64 -8.65
N ALA A 43 -2.27 -19.54 -7.36
CA ALA A 43 -2.31 -18.27 -6.66
C ALA A 43 -1.03 -17.46 -6.95
N THR A 44 -1.21 -16.18 -7.35
CA THR A 44 -0.13 -15.24 -7.65
C THR A 44 -0.36 -13.89 -6.99
N ASN A 45 -1.08 -13.86 -5.86
CA ASN A 45 -1.29 -12.67 -5.06
C ASN A 45 0.02 -12.23 -4.37
N ALA A 46 0.02 -11.01 -3.79
CA ALA A 46 1.21 -10.43 -3.19
C ALA A 46 1.82 -11.35 -2.12
N THR A 47 1.01 -11.84 -1.18
CA THR A 47 1.47 -12.70 -0.09
C THR A 47 2.21 -13.95 -0.60
N VAL A 48 1.65 -14.64 -1.62
CA VAL A 48 2.30 -15.84 -2.20
C VAL A 48 3.61 -15.49 -2.89
N LEU A 49 3.66 -14.35 -3.60
CA LEU A 49 4.90 -13.91 -4.25
C LEU A 49 5.96 -13.45 -3.24
N GLU A 50 5.54 -12.85 -2.12
CA GLU A 50 6.40 -12.47 -1.00
C GLU A 50 7.00 -13.72 -0.33
N ASP A 51 6.19 -14.74 -0.06
CA ASP A 51 6.66 -16.02 0.48
C ASP A 51 7.68 -16.69 -0.45
N LEU A 52 7.42 -16.66 -1.76
CA LEU A 52 8.36 -17.21 -2.74
C LEU A 52 9.66 -16.39 -2.82
N ALA A 53 9.57 -15.06 -2.73
CA ALA A 53 10.73 -14.18 -2.71
C ALA A 53 11.56 -14.40 -1.44
N PHE A 54 10.90 -14.57 -0.28
CA PHE A 54 11.55 -14.89 0.98
C PHE A 54 12.32 -16.22 0.93
N LYS A 55 11.79 -17.21 0.21
CA LYS A 55 12.48 -18.47 -0.08
C LYS A 55 13.65 -18.34 -1.06
N GLY A 56 14.02 -17.14 -1.47
CA GLY A 56 15.18 -16.85 -2.32
C GLY A 56 14.90 -16.85 -3.83
N HIS A 57 13.65 -16.98 -4.26
CA HIS A 57 13.32 -16.93 -5.68
C HIS A 57 13.35 -15.50 -6.22
N LYS A 58 14.29 -15.22 -7.14
CA LYS A 58 14.48 -13.88 -7.71
C LYS A 58 13.31 -13.41 -8.61
N PHE A 59 12.66 -14.33 -9.32
CA PHE A 59 11.60 -14.00 -10.26
C PHE A 59 10.35 -13.42 -9.57
N PRO A 60 9.77 -14.02 -8.51
CA PRO A 60 8.67 -13.42 -7.76
C PRO A 60 8.99 -12.02 -7.22
N LYS A 61 10.20 -11.78 -6.72
CA LYS A 61 10.63 -10.46 -6.27
C LYS A 61 10.56 -9.42 -7.40
N LEU A 62 11.08 -9.74 -8.59
CA LEU A 62 11.01 -8.85 -9.75
C LEU A 62 9.56 -8.56 -10.18
N VAL A 63 8.67 -9.54 -10.03
CA VAL A 63 7.24 -9.35 -10.32
C VAL A 63 6.60 -8.41 -9.31
N LEU A 64 6.92 -8.52 -8.02
CA LEU A 64 6.45 -7.61 -6.98
C LEU A 64 6.91 -6.17 -7.26
N ASP A 65 8.21 -5.98 -7.54
CA ASP A 65 8.78 -4.68 -7.90
C ASP A 65 8.09 -4.10 -9.15
N TRP A 66 7.83 -4.94 -10.15
CA TRP A 66 7.14 -4.50 -11.37
C TRP A 66 5.69 -4.09 -11.07
N ARG A 67 4.96 -4.86 -10.25
CA ARG A 67 3.58 -4.54 -9.86
C ARG A 67 3.49 -3.23 -9.11
N GLN A 68 4.43 -2.98 -8.19
CA GLN A 68 4.49 -1.72 -7.43
C GLN A 68 4.64 -0.52 -8.38
N VAL A 69 5.66 -0.55 -9.24
CA VAL A 69 5.90 0.53 -10.21
C VAL A 69 4.74 0.69 -11.19
N SER A 70 4.17 -0.42 -11.69
CA SER A 70 3.02 -0.38 -12.61
C SER A 70 1.79 0.23 -11.95
N LYS A 71 1.54 -0.09 -10.68
CA LYS A 71 0.44 0.51 -9.92
C LYS A 71 0.62 2.02 -9.78
N LEU A 72 1.83 2.46 -9.41
CA LEU A 72 2.14 3.89 -9.29
C LEU A 72 1.97 4.61 -10.63
N LYS A 73 2.50 4.02 -11.70
CA LYS A 73 2.35 4.56 -13.05
C LYS A 73 0.88 4.71 -13.44
N ASN A 74 0.11 3.63 -13.40
CA ASN A 74 -1.27 3.63 -13.87
C ASN A 74 -2.20 4.49 -13.01
N THR A 75 -1.97 4.52 -11.68
CA THR A 75 -2.86 5.24 -10.75
C THR A 75 -2.53 6.72 -10.66
N TYR A 76 -1.26 7.10 -10.81
CA TYR A 76 -0.82 8.48 -10.60
C TYR A 76 -0.23 9.12 -11.87
N SER A 77 0.87 8.59 -12.41
CA SER A 77 1.55 9.26 -13.52
C SER A 77 0.71 9.35 -14.79
N ASP A 78 -0.07 8.32 -15.10
CA ASP A 78 -0.90 8.30 -16.30
C ASP A 78 -2.30 8.89 -16.01
N ALA A 79 -2.93 8.51 -14.90
CA ALA A 79 -4.31 8.89 -14.63
C ALA A 79 -4.48 10.33 -14.13
N LEU A 80 -3.60 10.84 -13.24
CA LEU A 80 -3.79 12.19 -12.68
C LEU A 80 -3.81 13.31 -13.74
N PRO A 81 -2.97 13.30 -14.79
CA PRO A 81 -3.04 14.31 -15.83
C PRO A 81 -4.39 14.37 -16.56
N GLU A 82 -5.11 13.24 -16.67
CA GLU A 82 -6.44 13.18 -17.30
C GLU A 82 -7.51 13.91 -16.46
N HIS A 83 -7.27 14.07 -15.15
CA HIS A 83 -8.15 14.78 -14.21
C HIS A 83 -7.84 16.29 -14.09
N ILE A 84 -6.89 16.82 -14.87
CA ILE A 84 -6.57 18.24 -14.84
C ILE A 84 -7.74 19.07 -15.38
N ASN A 85 -8.31 19.91 -14.54
CA ASN A 85 -9.35 20.83 -14.95
C ASN A 85 -8.80 21.86 -15.95
N PRO A 86 -9.39 22.01 -17.16
CA PRO A 86 -8.85 22.89 -18.20
C PRO A 86 -8.90 24.38 -17.82
N LYS A 87 -9.78 24.79 -16.91
CA LYS A 87 -9.90 26.18 -16.44
C LYS A 87 -8.90 26.51 -15.35
N THR A 88 -8.83 25.67 -14.30
CA THR A 88 -7.96 25.93 -13.14
C THR A 88 -6.55 25.41 -13.33
N LYS A 89 -6.31 24.51 -14.32
CA LYS A 89 -5.03 23.80 -14.52
C LYS A 89 -4.58 22.97 -13.34
N ARG A 90 -5.53 22.57 -12.48
CA ARG A 90 -5.30 21.79 -11.25
C ARG A 90 -6.20 20.58 -11.22
N VAL A 91 -5.81 19.58 -10.43
CA VAL A 91 -6.61 18.38 -10.14
C VAL A 91 -7.52 18.67 -8.96
N HIS A 92 -8.80 18.38 -9.09
CA HIS A 92 -9.82 18.53 -8.06
C HIS A 92 -10.47 17.19 -7.79
N THR A 93 -10.46 16.74 -6.54
CA THR A 93 -11.17 15.54 -6.10
C THR A 93 -12.57 15.90 -5.63
N SER A 94 -13.46 14.92 -5.62
CA SER A 94 -14.76 14.99 -4.96
C SER A 94 -14.67 14.32 -3.59
N PHE A 95 -15.05 15.02 -2.53
CA PHE A 95 -15.11 14.47 -1.17
C PHE A 95 -16.52 13.99 -0.84
N LEU A 96 -16.64 12.73 -0.43
CA LEU A 96 -17.89 12.05 -0.09
C LEU A 96 -17.96 11.85 1.43
N LEU A 97 -18.92 12.51 2.08
CA LEU A 97 -19.06 12.52 3.56
C LEU A 97 -19.69 11.24 4.12
N ALA A 98 -20.51 10.53 3.35
CA ALA A 98 -21.28 9.38 3.81
C ALA A 98 -21.03 8.09 3.02
N ALA A 99 -19.84 7.98 2.41
CA ALA A 99 -19.52 6.83 1.54
C ALA A 99 -18.90 5.64 2.29
N THR A 100 -18.54 5.80 3.56
CA THR A 100 -17.91 4.74 4.35
C THR A 100 -18.77 4.36 5.55
N THR A 101 -18.78 3.08 5.92
CA THR A 101 -19.49 2.58 7.12
C THR A 101 -18.87 3.09 8.43
N THR A 102 -17.63 3.57 8.39
CA THR A 102 -16.90 4.09 9.56
C THR A 102 -17.08 5.58 9.77
N GLY A 103 -17.82 6.30 8.91
CA GLY A 103 -17.96 7.75 8.96
C GLY A 103 -16.73 8.52 8.49
N ARG A 104 -15.71 7.84 7.97
CA ARG A 104 -14.53 8.51 7.39
C ARG A 104 -14.86 9.16 6.06
N LEU A 105 -14.19 10.28 5.76
CA LEU A 105 -14.25 10.94 4.47
C LEU A 105 -13.67 10.01 3.37
N ALA A 106 -14.32 9.95 2.22
CA ALA A 106 -13.78 9.32 1.03
C ALA A 106 -13.48 10.36 -0.05
N SER A 107 -12.51 10.06 -0.89
CA SER A 107 -12.09 10.91 -2.02
C SER A 107 -12.24 10.11 -3.31
N SER A 108 -12.89 10.70 -4.32
CA SER A 108 -13.10 10.08 -5.64
C SER A 108 -12.88 11.08 -6.77
N ASP A 109 -12.61 10.56 -7.95
CA ASP A 109 -12.52 11.25 -9.22
C ASP A 109 -11.56 12.46 -9.27
N PRO A 110 -10.26 12.27 -8.97
CA PRO A 110 -9.55 11.05 -8.60
C PRO A 110 -9.46 10.85 -7.08
N ASN A 111 -9.18 9.60 -6.63
CA ASN A 111 -8.90 9.34 -5.23
C ASN A 111 -7.50 9.85 -4.86
N LEU A 112 -7.41 10.93 -4.08
CA LEU A 112 -6.16 11.54 -3.61
C LEU A 112 -5.74 11.08 -2.21
N GLN A 113 -6.57 10.31 -1.48
CA GLN A 113 -6.24 9.82 -0.14
C GLN A 113 -5.24 8.66 -0.15
N ASN A 114 -5.08 7.97 -1.29
CA ASN A 114 -4.22 6.80 -1.41
C ASN A 114 -2.82 7.10 -1.97
N ILE A 115 -2.42 8.37 -2.05
CA ILE A 115 -1.08 8.76 -2.52
C ILE A 115 -0.03 8.19 -1.54
N PRO A 116 0.90 7.34 -2.00
CA PRO A 116 1.84 6.66 -1.13
C PRO A 116 2.81 7.65 -0.46
N ILE A 117 3.19 7.33 0.79
CA ILE A 117 4.09 8.16 1.60
C ILE A 117 5.42 7.45 1.88
N LYS A 118 5.37 6.10 2.06
CA LYS A 118 6.51 5.35 2.61
C LYS A 118 7.59 5.04 1.59
N SER A 119 7.25 4.91 0.30
CA SER A 119 8.23 4.60 -0.76
C SER A 119 8.84 5.88 -1.34
N GLU A 120 10.09 5.80 -1.82
CA GLU A 120 10.75 6.94 -2.50
C GLU A 120 9.97 7.37 -3.74
N ASP A 121 9.52 6.42 -4.58
CA ASP A 121 8.66 6.71 -5.73
C ASP A 121 7.37 7.46 -5.32
N GLY A 122 6.80 7.10 -4.17
CA GLY A 122 5.62 7.77 -3.62
C GLY A 122 5.92 9.21 -3.18
N LYS A 123 7.09 9.44 -2.59
CA LYS A 123 7.56 10.79 -2.24
C LYS A 123 7.74 11.64 -3.50
N ASP A 124 8.25 11.07 -4.58
CA ASP A 124 8.43 11.78 -5.86
C ASP A 124 7.08 12.15 -6.48
N ILE A 125 6.08 11.27 -6.42
CA ILE A 125 4.70 11.60 -6.84
C ILE A 125 4.16 12.77 -6.02
N ARG A 126 4.40 12.81 -4.71
CA ARG A 126 3.95 13.91 -3.84
C ARG A 126 4.59 15.26 -4.20
N LYS A 127 5.80 15.30 -4.72
CA LYS A 127 6.45 16.55 -5.18
C LYS A 127 5.71 17.21 -6.34
N ALA A 128 4.89 16.47 -7.10
CA ALA A 128 4.05 17.03 -8.15
C ALA A 128 2.87 17.85 -7.61
N PHE A 129 2.51 17.70 -6.32
CA PHE A 129 1.46 18.48 -5.68
C PHE A 129 2.07 19.75 -5.10
N ILE A 130 1.81 20.87 -5.77
CA ILE A 130 2.37 22.18 -5.44
C ILE A 130 1.28 23.15 -5.05
N ALA A 131 1.62 24.11 -4.20
CA ALA A 131 0.75 25.24 -3.91
C ALA A 131 0.61 26.17 -5.13
N GLU A 132 -0.44 26.96 -5.18
CA GLU A 132 -0.55 28.06 -6.11
C GLU A 132 0.50 29.15 -5.81
N LYS A 133 0.81 29.98 -6.81
CA LYS A 133 1.79 31.05 -6.65
C LYS A 133 1.40 31.95 -5.45
N SER A 134 2.35 32.23 -4.59
CA SER A 134 2.19 32.99 -3.33
C SER A 134 1.46 32.24 -2.20
N PHE A 135 1.16 30.95 -2.35
CA PHE A 135 0.59 30.11 -1.31
C PHE A 135 1.59 29.04 -0.87
N THR A 136 1.35 28.48 0.31
CA THR A 136 2.15 27.38 0.87
C THR A 136 1.23 26.23 1.25
N LEU A 137 1.64 24.98 0.97
CA LEU A 137 0.95 23.80 1.47
C LEU A 137 1.29 23.61 2.94
N ILE A 138 0.26 23.53 3.77
CA ILE A 138 0.38 23.18 5.19
C ILE A 138 -0.26 21.82 5.38
N SER A 139 0.46 20.89 5.99
CA SER A 139 -0.06 19.58 6.40
C SER A 139 -0.08 19.51 7.92
N ALA A 140 -1.25 19.25 8.48
CA ALA A 140 -1.42 19.05 9.92
C ALA A 140 -2.24 17.79 10.13
N ASP A 141 -1.76 16.90 11.00
CA ASP A 141 -2.41 15.65 11.33
C ASP A 141 -2.41 15.42 12.84
N TYR A 142 -3.53 14.94 13.36
CA TYR A 142 -3.63 14.56 14.76
C TYR A 142 -2.89 13.25 15.01
N ASN A 143 -1.87 13.29 15.84
CA ASN A 143 -1.11 12.10 16.18
C ASN A 143 -1.96 11.10 16.96
N GLN A 144 -2.27 9.95 16.33
CA GLN A 144 -2.98 8.80 16.95
C GLN A 144 -4.32 9.19 17.61
N ILE A 145 -5.10 10.07 16.98
CA ILE A 145 -6.31 10.63 17.59
C ILE A 145 -7.32 9.56 18.02
N GLU A 146 -7.49 8.51 17.22
CA GLU A 146 -8.43 7.41 17.52
C GLU A 146 -8.05 6.68 18.80
N MET A 147 -6.75 6.40 18.99
CA MET A 147 -6.23 5.75 20.21
C MET A 147 -6.33 6.67 21.43
N ARG A 148 -6.17 7.99 21.24
CA ARG A 148 -6.34 8.98 22.32
C ARG A 148 -7.79 9.05 22.77
N ILE A 149 -8.73 9.10 21.83
CA ILE A 149 -10.16 9.07 22.12
C ILE A 149 -10.55 7.76 22.82
N LEU A 150 -10.06 6.61 22.31
CA LEU A 150 -10.31 5.31 22.96
C LEU A 150 -9.76 5.28 24.39
N ALA A 151 -8.54 5.75 24.62
CA ALA A 151 -7.95 5.81 25.93
C ALA A 151 -8.78 6.65 26.93
N ASP A 152 -9.41 7.71 26.43
CA ASP A 152 -10.25 8.58 27.25
C ASP A 152 -11.63 7.98 27.50
N LEU A 153 -12.33 7.56 26.47
CA LEU A 153 -13.68 6.99 26.59
C LEU A 153 -13.71 5.68 27.39
N ALA A 154 -12.71 4.83 27.25
CA ALA A 154 -12.60 3.55 27.95
C ALA A 154 -11.80 3.65 29.27
N ASP A 155 -11.39 4.84 29.67
CA ASP A 155 -10.54 5.15 30.85
C ASP A 155 -9.31 4.22 31.00
N VAL A 156 -8.61 3.95 29.89
CA VAL A 156 -7.43 3.08 29.88
C VAL A 156 -6.22 3.84 30.43
N LYS A 157 -5.94 3.67 31.73
CA LYS A 157 -4.92 4.43 32.48
C LYS A 157 -3.51 4.28 31.90
N GLU A 158 -3.15 3.09 31.41
CA GLU A 158 -1.87 2.78 30.79
C GLU A 158 -1.65 3.60 29.51
N LEU A 159 -2.67 3.64 28.62
CA LEU A 159 -2.61 4.43 27.40
C LEU A 159 -2.55 5.93 27.71
N LYS A 160 -3.35 6.42 28.67
CA LYS A 160 -3.31 7.82 29.11
C LYS A 160 -1.93 8.22 29.63
N LYS A 161 -1.26 7.34 30.40
CA LYS A 161 0.10 7.57 30.89
C LYS A 161 1.12 7.60 29.75
N ALA A 162 1.03 6.64 28.82
CA ALA A 162 1.92 6.56 27.67
C ALA A 162 1.81 7.80 26.76
N PHE A 163 0.60 8.28 26.50
CA PHE A 163 0.40 9.54 25.76
C PHE A 163 0.99 10.77 26.46
N LYS A 164 0.87 10.86 27.79
CA LYS A 164 1.49 11.96 28.57
C LYS A 164 3.01 11.94 28.49
N LYS A 165 3.62 10.77 28.35
CA LYS A 165 5.07 10.59 28.22
C LYS A 165 5.57 10.61 26.79
N ASN A 166 4.70 10.79 25.78
CA ASN A 166 5.01 10.68 24.36
C ASN A 166 5.65 9.32 23.98
N GLU A 167 5.26 8.24 24.65
CA GLU A 167 5.69 6.89 24.31
C GLU A 167 5.00 6.39 23.04
N ASP A 168 5.69 5.53 22.28
CA ASP A 168 5.10 4.89 21.11
C ASP A 168 4.11 3.80 21.51
N ILE A 169 2.82 4.08 21.30
CA ILE A 169 1.73 3.16 21.67
C ILE A 169 1.79 1.84 20.89
N HIS A 170 2.28 1.85 19.64
CA HIS A 170 2.43 0.60 18.88
C HIS A 170 3.47 -0.31 19.49
N SER A 171 4.62 0.25 19.89
CA SER A 171 5.67 -0.50 20.60
C SER A 171 5.17 -0.99 21.96
N LEU A 172 4.45 -0.16 22.70
CA LEU A 172 3.86 -0.54 23.99
C LEU A 172 2.87 -1.70 23.84
N THR A 173 1.98 -1.63 22.85
CA THR A 173 0.99 -2.67 22.59
C THR A 173 1.67 -3.97 22.15
N CYS A 174 2.68 -3.91 21.28
CA CYS A 174 3.47 -5.08 20.92
C CYS A 174 4.11 -5.74 22.13
N LEU A 175 4.73 -4.98 23.03
CA LEU A 175 5.35 -5.50 24.25
C LEU A 175 4.33 -6.17 25.18
N LEU A 176 3.13 -5.61 25.30
CA LEU A 176 2.07 -6.18 26.14
C LEU A 176 1.49 -7.48 25.58
N TYR A 177 1.39 -7.63 24.24
CA TYR A 177 0.79 -8.80 23.60
C TYR A 177 1.79 -9.86 23.14
N THR A 178 3.08 -9.52 23.04
CA THR A 178 4.14 -10.44 22.62
C THR A 178 5.07 -10.85 23.76
N SER A 179 4.86 -10.36 24.98
CA SER A 179 5.53 -10.93 26.16
C SER A 179 5.14 -12.41 26.27
N PRO A 180 6.11 -13.32 26.44
CA PRO A 180 5.79 -14.72 26.67
C PRO A 180 4.87 -14.82 27.88
N SER A 181 3.79 -15.60 27.73
CA SER A 181 2.88 -15.87 28.82
C SER A 181 3.69 -16.48 29.99
N PRO A 182 3.44 -16.05 31.25
CA PRO A 182 4.12 -16.68 32.41
C PRO A 182 3.83 -18.17 32.58
N ARG A 183 3.17 -18.80 31.59
CA ARG A 183 2.77 -20.22 31.59
C ARG A 183 3.47 -21.06 30.53
N ASP A 184 4.41 -20.52 29.76
CA ASP A 184 5.23 -21.27 28.79
C ASP A 184 6.62 -21.60 29.35
#